data_8d4354afe86a7fda372da88eb30853cc
#
_entry.id   8d4354afe86a7fda372da88eb30853cc
#
_cell.length_a   1.000
_cell.length_b   1.000
_cell.length_c   1.000
_cell.angle_alpha   90.00
_cell.angle_beta   90.00
_cell.angle_gamma   90.00
#
_symmetry.space_group_name_H-M   'P 1'
#
loop_
_entity.id
_entity.type
_entity.pdbx_description
1 polymer ?
#
loop_
_entity_poly.entity_id
_entity_poly.type
_entity_poly.pdbx_seq_one_letter_code
_entity_poly.pdbx_strand_id
1 'polypeptide(L)'
;MRSFKSLIRGIALAAVCLPCAFAWGPQGHRTVGAIADRLLTPAARAQVAELLAADLDRFGSPSGRTTLESVAVWADEIRGTPADEPRWHYDDVPICGSAPRERYCPAGQCNSAQLERLTALVADRRAGPRERNEALKWIVHLVGDIHQPLHAADNGDLGGNRVPVALAGVHSRGHLMLHGAWDTELVTLALGTRSRQQPPRDIDALAREARELTLDAGQGTPASWASQSNHLARNAAYQYPGFACGRVPAGIVVLDEDYQREAASIVRERLLLAGGRLANLLNETLVTH
;
A
#
# COMPACT_ATOMS: atom_id res chain seq x y z
N MET A 1 11.55 -18.66 64.81
CA MET A 1 11.87 -18.70 63.37
C MET A 1 10.59 -18.53 62.60
N ARG A 2 10.34 -17.29 62.07
CA ARG A 2 9.15 -17.02 61.24
C ARG A 2 9.63 -16.88 59.78
N SER A 3 9.13 -17.79 58.93
CA SER A 3 9.45 -17.85 57.51
C SER A 3 8.66 -16.77 56.74
N PHE A 4 9.36 -15.84 56.09
CA PHE A 4 8.79 -14.85 55.16
C PHE A 4 8.64 -15.52 53.81
N LYS A 5 7.41 -15.80 53.38
CA LYS A 5 7.11 -16.20 51.99
C LYS A 5 6.99 -14.90 51.16
N SER A 6 7.97 -14.66 50.30
CA SER A 6 7.97 -13.58 49.33
C SER A 6 7.00 -13.95 48.17
N LEU A 7 5.97 -13.12 47.99
CA LEU A 7 5.00 -13.25 46.92
C LEU A 7 5.51 -12.42 45.73
N ILE A 8 6.13 -13.09 44.72
CA ILE A 8 6.49 -12.46 43.47
C ILE A 8 5.21 -12.33 42.64
N ARG A 9 4.65 -11.12 42.54
CA ARG A 9 3.58 -10.79 41.57
C ARG A 9 4.22 -10.64 40.22
N GLY A 10 4.03 -11.64 39.34
CA GLY A 10 4.35 -11.52 37.94
C GLY A 10 3.44 -10.48 37.26
N ILE A 11 4.02 -9.40 36.77
CA ILE A 11 3.34 -8.46 35.89
C ILE A 11 3.27 -9.11 34.52
N ALA A 12 2.10 -9.61 34.14
CA ALA A 12 1.84 -9.99 32.78
C ALA A 12 1.82 -8.75 31.90
N LEU A 13 2.86 -8.54 31.11
CA LEU A 13 2.88 -7.54 30.06
C LEU A 13 1.90 -8.02 28.98
N ALA A 14 0.70 -7.49 28.92
CA ALA A 14 -0.21 -7.68 27.82
C ALA A 14 0.43 -7.02 26.58
N ALA A 15 0.93 -7.81 25.66
CA ALA A 15 1.32 -7.34 24.35
C ALA A 15 0.05 -6.79 23.67
N VAL A 16 -0.08 -5.47 23.65
CA VAL A 16 -1.08 -4.78 22.84
C VAL A 16 -0.66 -5.02 21.40
N CYS A 17 -1.29 -5.99 20.75
CA CYS A 17 -1.19 -6.17 19.32
C CYS A 17 -1.85 -4.94 18.70
N LEU A 18 -1.05 -3.93 18.33
CA LEU A 18 -1.52 -2.83 17.50
C LEU A 18 -2.04 -3.46 16.21
N PRO A 19 -3.25 -3.12 15.73
CA PRO A 19 -3.70 -3.57 14.43
C PRO A 19 -2.66 -3.11 13.42
N CYS A 20 -2.02 -4.07 12.74
CA CYS A 20 -1.12 -3.77 11.65
C CYS A 20 -1.94 -3.04 10.59
N ALA A 21 -1.60 -1.80 10.32
CA ALA A 21 -2.12 -1.11 9.15
C ALA A 21 -1.64 -1.89 7.93
N PHE A 22 -2.58 -2.39 7.17
CA PHE A 22 -2.32 -2.92 5.84
C PHE A 22 -2.39 -1.71 4.91
N ALA A 23 -1.48 -1.62 3.96
CA ALA A 23 -1.59 -0.82 2.75
C ALA A 23 -2.94 -1.10 2.07
N TRP A 24 -3.19 -0.63 0.85
CA TRP A 24 -4.39 -1.13 0.18
C TRP A 24 -4.65 -2.57 0.62
N GLY A 25 -5.82 -2.86 1.15
CA GLY A 25 -6.14 -4.24 1.53
C GLY A 25 -5.90 -5.21 0.37
N PRO A 26 -5.91 -6.51 0.59
CA PRO A 26 -5.54 -7.50 -0.44
C PRO A 26 -6.26 -7.31 -1.78
N GLN A 27 -7.51 -6.82 -1.77
CA GLN A 27 -8.26 -6.52 -2.98
C GLN A 27 -7.60 -5.40 -3.79
N GLY A 28 -7.20 -4.31 -3.16
CA GLY A 28 -6.58 -3.17 -3.84
C GLY A 28 -5.25 -3.56 -4.48
N HIS A 29 -4.33 -4.18 -3.72
CA HIS A 29 -3.06 -4.65 -4.25
C HIS A 29 -3.21 -5.64 -5.41
N ARG A 30 -4.10 -6.63 -5.26
CA ARG A 30 -4.37 -7.58 -6.34
C ARG A 30 -4.97 -6.91 -7.57
N THR A 31 -5.82 -5.89 -7.39
CA THR A 31 -6.37 -5.11 -8.52
C THR A 31 -5.26 -4.37 -9.25
N VAL A 32 -4.33 -3.72 -8.54
CA VAL A 32 -3.15 -3.05 -9.14
C VAL A 32 -2.31 -4.06 -9.93
N GLY A 33 -1.97 -5.20 -9.33
CA GLY A 33 -1.20 -6.27 -9.98
C GLY A 33 -1.92 -6.84 -11.22
N ALA A 34 -3.23 -7.11 -11.12
CA ALA A 34 -4.03 -7.64 -12.21
C ALA A 34 -4.16 -6.67 -13.39
N ILE A 35 -4.32 -5.36 -13.14
CA ILE A 35 -4.29 -4.33 -14.18
C ILE A 35 -2.93 -4.31 -14.86
N ALA A 36 -1.85 -4.30 -14.09
CA ALA A 36 -0.50 -4.30 -14.64
C ALA A 36 -0.22 -5.54 -15.49
N ASP A 37 -0.62 -6.73 -15.04
CA ASP A 37 -0.50 -7.98 -15.81
C ASP A 37 -1.14 -7.86 -17.21
N ARG A 38 -2.27 -7.15 -17.35
CA ARG A 38 -2.92 -6.93 -18.65
C ARG A 38 -2.18 -5.96 -19.56
N LEU A 39 -1.42 -5.04 -18.98
CA LEU A 39 -0.73 -3.95 -19.68
C LEU A 39 0.74 -4.24 -19.97
N LEU A 40 1.31 -5.34 -19.47
CA LEU A 40 2.66 -5.76 -19.79
C LEU A 40 2.82 -6.06 -21.27
N THR A 41 3.92 -5.57 -21.85
CA THR A 41 4.37 -6.02 -23.18
C THR A 41 4.71 -7.51 -23.16
N PRO A 42 4.70 -8.22 -24.32
CA PRO A 42 5.09 -9.63 -24.35
C PRO A 42 6.50 -9.87 -23.78
N ALA A 43 7.44 -8.96 -24.02
CA ALA A 43 8.82 -9.08 -23.53
C ALA A 43 8.90 -8.90 -22.02
N ALA A 44 8.27 -7.86 -21.45
CA ALA A 44 8.23 -7.65 -20.00
C ALA A 44 7.49 -8.80 -19.29
N ARG A 45 6.41 -9.30 -19.87
CA ARG A 45 5.66 -10.47 -19.35
C ARG A 45 6.55 -11.72 -19.25
N ALA A 46 7.38 -11.99 -20.28
CA ALA A 46 8.31 -13.11 -20.27
C ALA A 46 9.35 -12.96 -19.15
N GLN A 47 9.89 -11.74 -18.96
CA GLN A 47 10.85 -11.47 -17.86
C GLN A 47 10.20 -11.58 -16.47
N VAL A 48 8.97 -11.11 -16.30
CA VAL A 48 8.20 -11.29 -15.05
C VAL A 48 8.03 -12.78 -14.77
N ALA A 49 7.62 -13.57 -15.75
CA ALA A 49 7.45 -15.02 -15.60
C ALA A 49 8.77 -15.71 -15.23
N GLU A 50 9.89 -15.33 -15.84
CA GLU A 50 11.23 -15.83 -15.50
C GLU A 50 11.60 -15.48 -14.04
N LEU A 51 11.41 -14.22 -13.61
CA LEU A 51 11.70 -13.78 -12.25
C LEU A 51 10.83 -14.49 -11.20
N LEU A 52 9.58 -14.84 -11.53
CA LEU A 52 8.67 -15.53 -10.64
C LEU A 52 8.77 -17.06 -10.69
N ALA A 53 9.49 -17.65 -11.66
CA ALA A 53 9.60 -19.09 -11.81
C ALA A 53 10.18 -19.81 -10.58
N ALA A 54 11.05 -19.13 -9.83
CA ALA A 54 11.68 -19.64 -8.60
C ALA A 54 11.15 -18.95 -7.33
N ASP A 55 9.93 -18.38 -7.38
CA ASP A 55 9.36 -17.71 -6.22
C ASP A 55 9.10 -18.67 -5.06
N LEU A 56 9.46 -18.23 -3.87
CA LEU A 56 9.27 -18.97 -2.64
C LEU A 56 8.22 -18.27 -1.77
N ASP A 57 7.46 -19.08 -1.05
CA ASP A 57 6.60 -18.61 0.02
C ASP A 57 7.41 -18.21 1.27
N ARG A 58 6.73 -17.74 2.30
CA ARG A 58 7.36 -17.33 3.57
C ARG A 58 8.04 -18.48 4.33
N PHE A 59 7.80 -19.71 3.94
CA PHE A 59 8.40 -20.91 4.55
C PHE A 59 9.57 -21.45 3.73
N GLY A 60 9.91 -20.83 2.59
CA GLY A 60 10.96 -21.27 1.69
C GLY A 60 10.56 -22.38 0.74
N SER A 61 9.26 -22.69 0.62
CA SER A 61 8.72 -23.65 -0.36
C SER A 61 8.33 -22.95 -1.66
N PRO A 62 8.34 -23.64 -2.83
CA PRO A 62 7.83 -23.07 -4.08
C PRO A 62 6.42 -22.52 -3.89
N SER A 63 6.22 -21.24 -4.20
CA SER A 63 4.95 -20.55 -3.94
C SER A 63 3.87 -20.86 -4.97
N GLY A 64 4.26 -21.25 -6.19
CA GLY A 64 3.37 -21.38 -7.33
C GLY A 64 2.84 -20.06 -7.90
N ARG A 65 3.32 -18.92 -7.44
CA ARG A 65 2.93 -17.60 -7.92
C ARG A 65 3.61 -17.30 -9.25
N THR A 66 2.85 -16.83 -10.24
CA THR A 66 3.34 -16.62 -11.61
C THR A 66 2.92 -15.28 -12.22
N THR A 67 2.16 -14.45 -11.48
CA THR A 67 1.61 -13.19 -11.96
C THR A 67 1.87 -12.07 -10.96
N LEU A 68 1.84 -10.81 -11.41
CA LEU A 68 1.94 -9.65 -10.54
C LEU A 68 0.78 -9.60 -9.53
N GLU A 69 -0.44 -9.99 -9.96
CA GLU A 69 -1.58 -10.13 -9.07
C GLU A 69 -1.28 -11.08 -7.90
N SER A 70 -0.70 -12.25 -8.20
CA SER A 70 -0.47 -13.29 -7.19
C SER A 70 0.59 -12.92 -6.15
N VAL A 71 1.54 -12.04 -6.51
CA VAL A 71 2.59 -11.56 -5.59
C VAL A 71 2.29 -10.19 -4.95
N ALA A 72 1.20 -9.53 -5.34
CA ALA A 72 0.90 -8.17 -4.92
C ALA A 72 0.76 -7.97 -3.40
N VAL A 73 0.38 -9.01 -2.67
CA VAL A 73 0.23 -8.98 -1.20
C VAL A 73 1.43 -9.59 -0.46
N TRP A 74 2.47 -10.03 -1.17
CA TRP A 74 3.60 -10.74 -0.57
C TRP A 74 4.31 -9.93 0.53
N ALA A 75 4.50 -8.63 0.35
CA ALA A 75 5.15 -7.78 1.33
C ALA A 75 4.38 -7.71 2.67
N ASP A 76 3.06 -7.77 2.61
CA ASP A 76 2.22 -7.88 3.82
C ASP A 76 2.28 -9.28 4.45
N GLU A 77 2.41 -10.33 3.63
CA GLU A 77 2.50 -11.71 4.14
C GLU A 77 3.79 -11.97 4.92
N ILE A 78 4.87 -11.24 4.62
CA ILE A 78 6.16 -11.37 5.33
C ILE A 78 6.28 -10.49 6.56
N ARG A 79 5.26 -9.70 6.91
CA ARG A 79 5.29 -8.84 8.10
C ARG A 79 5.65 -9.62 9.37
N GLY A 80 6.54 -9.04 10.16
CA GLY A 80 7.06 -9.63 11.39
C GLY A 80 8.08 -10.74 11.17
N THR A 81 8.51 -11.02 9.92
CA THR A 81 9.64 -11.90 9.62
C THR A 81 10.94 -11.10 9.49
N PRO A 82 12.13 -11.74 9.46
CA PRO A 82 13.39 -11.04 9.21
C PRO A 82 13.50 -10.36 7.83
N ALA A 83 12.60 -10.66 6.89
CA ALA A 83 12.53 -10.04 5.57
C ALA A 83 11.57 -8.84 5.52
N ASP A 84 10.90 -8.53 6.63
CA ASP A 84 9.96 -7.40 6.74
C ASP A 84 10.72 -6.07 6.80
N GLU A 85 10.24 -5.12 6.04
CA GLU A 85 10.76 -3.75 5.99
C GLU A 85 9.62 -2.75 6.23
N PRO A 86 9.17 -2.59 7.46
CA PRO A 86 7.93 -1.84 7.77
C PRO A 86 7.93 -0.40 7.28
N ARG A 87 9.11 0.25 7.22
CA ARG A 87 9.22 1.64 6.81
C ARG A 87 9.11 1.85 5.30
N TRP A 88 9.29 0.80 4.51
CA TRP A 88 9.22 0.93 3.05
C TRP A 88 7.78 1.14 2.54
N HIS A 89 6.78 0.79 3.32
CA HIS A 89 5.38 0.89 2.91
C HIS A 89 4.86 2.32 2.76
N TYR A 90 5.54 3.35 3.30
CA TYR A 90 5.01 4.72 3.34
C TYR A 90 6.08 5.81 3.26
N ASP A 91 5.64 6.98 2.86
CA ASP A 91 6.34 8.25 2.99
C ASP A 91 5.55 9.11 4.01
N ASP A 92 6.06 9.30 5.22
CA ASP A 92 5.35 10.03 6.29
C ASP A 92 5.39 11.57 6.08
N VAL A 93 5.02 12.03 4.88
CA VAL A 93 5.07 13.46 4.54
C VAL A 93 4.05 14.22 5.38
N PRO A 94 4.44 15.27 6.14
CA PRO A 94 3.50 16.03 6.93
C PRO A 94 2.36 16.62 6.10
N ILE A 95 1.12 16.44 6.53
CA ILE A 95 -0.02 17.09 5.88
C ILE A 95 -0.19 18.55 6.30
N CYS A 96 0.37 18.94 7.44
CA CYS A 96 0.38 20.32 7.93
C CYS A 96 1.80 20.85 7.97
N GLY A 97 2.00 22.02 7.40
CA GLY A 97 3.33 22.61 7.29
C GLY A 97 4.23 21.89 6.30
N SER A 98 5.53 21.91 6.54
CA SER A 98 6.56 21.25 5.73
C SER A 98 7.64 20.65 6.64
N ALA A 99 8.33 19.63 6.14
CA ALA A 99 9.51 19.06 6.78
C ALA A 99 10.56 18.70 5.72
N PRO A 100 11.85 18.75 6.05
CA PRO A 100 12.89 18.24 5.16
C PRO A 100 12.72 16.73 4.95
N ARG A 101 13.13 16.25 3.76
CA ARG A 101 12.95 14.83 3.37
C ARG A 101 13.57 13.86 4.37
N GLU A 102 14.70 14.20 4.94
CA GLU A 102 15.43 13.38 5.92
C GLU A 102 14.60 13.07 7.18
N ARG A 103 13.60 13.89 7.47
CA ARG A 103 12.72 13.69 8.62
C ARG A 103 11.67 12.60 8.37
N TYR A 104 11.09 12.54 7.17
CA TYR A 104 10.06 11.56 6.83
C TYR A 104 10.57 10.39 5.98
N CYS A 105 11.77 10.51 5.40
CA CYS A 105 12.48 9.45 4.68
C CYS A 105 13.93 9.32 5.16
N PRO A 106 14.18 8.99 6.44
CA PRO A 106 15.53 8.93 7.00
C PRO A 106 16.35 7.83 6.33
N ALA A 107 17.55 8.16 5.85
CA ALA A 107 18.46 7.25 5.16
C ALA A 107 17.80 6.52 3.94
N GLY A 108 16.82 7.14 3.30
CA GLY A 108 16.12 6.51 2.17
C GLY A 108 15.16 5.37 2.57
N GLN A 109 14.87 5.22 3.87
CA GLN A 109 13.94 4.20 4.37
C GLN A 109 12.49 4.72 4.28
N CYS A 110 11.98 4.79 3.06
CA CYS A 110 10.60 5.16 2.74
C CYS A 110 10.22 4.61 1.35
N ASN A 111 8.94 4.60 1.03
CA ASN A 111 8.41 4.00 -0.19
C ASN A 111 9.08 4.56 -1.47
N SER A 112 9.03 5.89 -1.66
CA SER A 112 9.54 6.52 -2.89
C SER A 112 11.01 6.23 -3.15
N ALA A 113 11.86 6.27 -2.11
CA ALA A 113 13.28 5.99 -2.25
C ALA A 113 13.56 4.50 -2.51
N GLN A 114 12.79 3.61 -1.88
CA GLN A 114 12.96 2.17 -2.10
C GLN A 114 12.46 1.74 -3.47
N LEU A 115 11.39 2.35 -4.00
CA LEU A 115 10.98 2.10 -5.39
C LEU A 115 12.08 2.42 -6.40
N GLU A 116 12.76 3.56 -6.25
CA GLU A 116 13.88 3.94 -7.12
C GLU A 116 15.01 2.90 -7.03
N ARG A 117 15.43 2.53 -5.82
CA ARG A 117 16.49 1.54 -5.57
C ARG A 117 16.12 0.15 -6.12
N LEU A 118 14.93 -0.32 -5.85
CA LEU A 118 14.47 -1.65 -6.26
C LEU A 118 14.27 -1.75 -7.77
N THR A 119 13.85 -0.66 -8.42
CA THR A 119 13.76 -0.58 -9.88
C THR A 119 15.15 -0.76 -10.53
N ALA A 120 16.17 -0.10 -9.99
CA ALA A 120 17.53 -0.31 -10.45
C ALA A 120 18.02 -1.75 -10.19
N LEU A 121 17.68 -2.35 -9.05
CA LEU A 121 18.06 -3.71 -8.70
C LEU A 121 17.40 -4.76 -9.61
N VAL A 122 16.11 -4.62 -9.93
CA VAL A 122 15.43 -5.56 -10.82
C VAL A 122 15.96 -5.49 -12.26
N ALA A 123 16.48 -4.34 -12.67
CA ALA A 123 17.12 -4.15 -13.98
C ALA A 123 18.53 -4.75 -14.05
N ASP A 124 19.27 -4.79 -12.93
CA ASP A 124 20.66 -5.28 -12.93
C ASP A 124 20.73 -6.81 -13.10
N ARG A 125 21.08 -7.26 -14.28
CA ARG A 125 21.21 -8.70 -14.60
C ARG A 125 22.38 -9.38 -13.87
N ARG A 126 23.29 -8.63 -13.24
CA ARG A 126 24.38 -9.16 -12.41
C ARG A 126 23.89 -9.50 -10.99
N ALA A 127 22.78 -8.91 -10.58
CA ALA A 127 22.15 -9.25 -9.31
C ALA A 127 21.59 -10.68 -9.33
N GLY A 128 21.61 -11.33 -8.16
CA GLY A 128 21.15 -12.70 -8.02
C GLY A 128 19.65 -12.86 -8.40
N PRO A 129 19.26 -14.00 -8.98
CA PRO A 129 17.85 -14.22 -9.36
C PRO A 129 16.87 -14.04 -8.19
N ARG A 130 17.27 -14.45 -6.99
CA ARG A 130 16.46 -14.29 -5.77
C ARG A 130 16.29 -12.82 -5.38
N GLU A 131 17.37 -12.04 -5.41
CA GLU A 131 17.31 -10.61 -5.10
C GLU A 131 16.40 -9.87 -6.08
N ARG A 132 16.48 -10.18 -7.37
CA ARG A 132 15.62 -9.62 -8.40
C ARG A 132 14.15 -10.05 -8.25
N ASN A 133 13.91 -11.31 -7.85
CA ASN A 133 12.55 -11.80 -7.55
C ASN A 133 11.95 -11.02 -6.38
N GLU A 134 12.68 -10.88 -5.28
CA GLU A 134 12.21 -10.13 -4.10
C GLU A 134 12.02 -8.64 -4.42
N ALA A 135 12.95 -8.03 -5.20
CA ALA A 135 12.80 -6.66 -5.68
C ALA A 135 11.53 -6.46 -6.51
N LEU A 136 11.21 -7.39 -7.42
CA LEU A 136 9.97 -7.35 -8.20
C LEU A 136 8.74 -7.39 -7.28
N LYS A 137 8.69 -8.29 -6.31
CA LYS A 137 7.56 -8.40 -5.37
C LYS A 137 7.35 -7.13 -4.55
N TRP A 138 8.46 -6.57 -4.06
CA TRP A 138 8.42 -5.27 -3.37
C TRP A 138 7.91 -4.16 -4.30
N ILE A 139 8.42 -4.03 -5.53
CA ILE A 139 7.95 -3.01 -6.49
C ILE A 139 6.44 -3.11 -6.71
N VAL A 140 5.92 -4.31 -6.95
CA VAL A 140 4.48 -4.54 -7.17
C VAL A 140 3.65 -4.02 -6.01
N HIS A 141 4.08 -4.29 -4.78
CA HIS A 141 3.39 -3.86 -3.57
C HIS A 141 3.52 -2.35 -3.34
N LEU A 142 4.75 -1.83 -3.35
CA LEU A 142 5.05 -0.43 -3.03
C LEU A 142 4.45 0.56 -4.04
N VAL A 143 4.32 0.18 -5.32
CA VAL A 143 3.59 1.00 -6.29
C VAL A 143 2.11 1.11 -5.90
N GLY A 144 1.51 0.05 -5.39
CA GLY A 144 0.18 0.13 -4.79
C GLY A 144 0.14 1.12 -3.62
N ASP A 145 1.02 0.94 -2.65
CA ASP A 145 1.09 1.73 -1.42
C ASP A 145 1.22 3.24 -1.69
N ILE A 146 2.19 3.63 -2.52
CA ILE A 146 2.47 5.05 -2.77
C ILE A 146 1.31 5.77 -3.47
N HIS A 147 0.37 5.03 -4.07
CA HIS A 147 -0.84 5.58 -4.65
C HIS A 147 -2.01 5.67 -3.67
N GLN A 148 -1.91 5.10 -2.47
CA GLN A 148 -2.87 5.30 -1.38
C GLN A 148 -2.55 6.62 -0.66
N PRO A 149 -3.48 7.59 -0.61
CA PRO A 149 -3.20 8.92 -0.07
C PRO A 149 -2.60 8.93 1.34
N LEU A 150 -3.09 8.07 2.24
CA LEU A 150 -2.64 8.02 3.63
C LEU A 150 -1.28 7.33 3.81
N HIS A 151 -0.75 6.64 2.78
CA HIS A 151 0.61 6.11 2.77
C HIS A 151 1.69 7.18 2.46
N ALA A 152 1.26 8.35 2.01
CA ALA A 152 2.16 9.47 1.77
C ALA A 152 1.83 10.68 2.67
N ALA A 153 1.26 10.43 3.86
CA ALA A 153 0.74 11.50 4.70
C ALA A 153 0.79 11.15 6.18
N ASP A 154 1.20 12.11 7.02
CA ASP A 154 1.10 11.97 8.48
C ASP A 154 0.68 13.29 9.14
N ASN A 155 -0.27 13.19 10.06
CA ASN A 155 -0.70 14.27 10.97
C ASN A 155 -0.21 14.05 12.41
N GLY A 156 0.80 13.21 12.63
CA GLY A 156 1.18 12.70 13.95
C GLY A 156 0.24 11.57 14.42
N ASP A 157 -0.50 11.00 13.52
CA ASP A 157 -1.54 9.98 13.75
C ASP A 157 -1.27 8.66 13.02
N LEU A 158 -0.04 8.47 12.53
CA LEU A 158 0.39 7.31 11.76
C LEU A 158 -0.43 7.14 10.48
N GLY A 159 -0.54 8.20 9.68
CA GLY A 159 -1.32 8.17 8.44
C GLY A 159 -2.79 7.82 8.65
N GLY A 160 -3.42 8.35 9.70
CA GLY A 160 -4.83 8.07 10.04
C GLY A 160 -5.09 6.77 10.82
N ASN A 161 -4.05 6.02 11.19
CA ASN A 161 -4.20 4.79 11.99
C ASN A 161 -4.62 5.04 13.45
N ARG A 162 -4.61 6.29 13.89
CA ARG A 162 -5.10 6.70 15.21
C ARG A 162 -6.41 7.47 15.16
N VAL A 163 -7.01 7.62 13.98
CA VAL A 163 -8.27 8.33 13.77
C VAL A 163 -9.42 7.31 13.71
N PRO A 164 -10.20 7.14 14.80
CA PRO A 164 -11.33 6.22 14.80
C PRO A 164 -12.47 6.80 13.95
N VAL A 165 -13.00 5.99 13.04
CA VAL A 165 -14.07 6.40 12.12
C VAL A 165 -15.23 5.41 12.08
N ALA A 166 -16.38 5.90 11.63
CA ALA A 166 -17.52 5.09 11.23
C ALA A 166 -18.01 5.57 9.86
N LEU A 167 -18.35 4.66 8.98
CA LEU A 167 -18.95 4.97 7.68
C LEU A 167 -20.46 5.02 7.83
N ALA A 168 -21.09 6.14 7.46
CA ALA A 168 -22.54 6.26 7.48
C ALA A 168 -23.19 5.18 6.60
N GLY A 169 -24.24 4.53 7.10
CA GLY A 169 -24.92 3.46 6.37
C GLY A 169 -24.19 2.10 6.32
N VAL A 170 -22.98 2.00 6.87
CA VAL A 170 -22.19 0.75 6.89
C VAL A 170 -22.03 0.23 8.32
N HIS A 171 -22.53 -0.98 8.57
CA HIS A 171 -22.30 -1.65 9.85
C HIS A 171 -20.93 -2.35 9.82
N SER A 172 -19.91 -1.70 10.39
CA SER A 172 -18.61 -2.35 10.62
C SER A 172 -18.62 -3.13 11.93
N ARG A 173 -18.09 -4.36 11.90
CA ARG A 173 -17.84 -5.13 13.13
C ARG A 173 -16.46 -4.74 13.66
N GLY A 174 -16.40 -3.89 14.70
CA GLY A 174 -15.15 -3.50 15.36
C GLY A 174 -14.78 -2.03 15.15
N HIS A 175 -13.59 -1.67 15.66
CA HIS A 175 -13.06 -0.31 15.53
C HIS A 175 -12.43 -0.14 14.15
N LEU A 176 -13.03 0.74 13.33
CA LEU A 176 -12.46 1.13 12.05
C LEU A 176 -11.61 2.38 12.27
N MET A 177 -10.42 2.41 11.68
CA MET A 177 -9.55 3.58 11.62
C MET A 177 -9.63 4.20 10.24
N LEU A 178 -9.34 5.48 10.12
CA LEU A 178 -9.38 6.21 8.85
C LEU A 178 -8.52 5.49 7.78
N HIS A 179 -7.29 5.11 8.15
CA HIS A 179 -6.40 4.37 7.27
C HIS A 179 -7.05 3.08 6.74
N GLY A 180 -7.52 2.22 7.64
CA GLY A 180 -8.17 0.96 7.26
C GLY A 180 -9.44 1.15 6.43
N ALA A 181 -10.20 2.26 6.65
CA ALA A 181 -11.34 2.59 5.82
C ALA A 181 -10.93 2.84 4.36
N TRP A 182 -9.84 3.58 4.15
CA TRP A 182 -9.27 3.83 2.81
C TRP A 182 -8.71 2.55 2.19
N ASP A 183 -8.11 1.68 2.97
CA ASP A 183 -7.50 0.43 2.48
C ASP A 183 -8.51 -0.63 2.06
N THR A 184 -9.69 -0.64 2.66
CA THR A 184 -10.61 -1.79 2.49
C THR A 184 -12.02 -1.38 2.14
N GLU A 185 -12.71 -0.62 3.00
CA GLU A 185 -14.13 -0.31 2.81
C GLU A 185 -14.35 0.55 1.57
N LEU A 186 -13.56 1.60 1.41
CA LEU A 186 -13.64 2.51 0.26
C LEU A 186 -13.15 1.85 -1.03
N VAL A 187 -12.20 0.90 -0.96
CA VAL A 187 -11.82 0.06 -2.11
C VAL A 187 -12.99 -0.79 -2.57
N THR A 188 -13.66 -1.46 -1.62
CA THR A 188 -14.84 -2.28 -1.93
C THR A 188 -15.95 -1.46 -2.57
N LEU A 189 -16.18 -0.24 -2.07
CA LEU A 189 -17.13 0.71 -2.63
C LEU A 189 -16.72 1.18 -4.03
N ALA A 190 -15.46 1.60 -4.20
CA ALA A 190 -14.88 2.10 -5.45
C ALA A 190 -14.93 1.09 -6.60
N LEU A 191 -14.75 -0.18 -6.26
CA LEU A 191 -14.75 -1.29 -7.23
C LEU A 191 -16.15 -1.94 -7.40
N GLY A 192 -17.15 -1.50 -6.64
CA GLY A 192 -18.51 -2.04 -6.72
C GLY A 192 -18.59 -3.54 -6.41
N THR A 193 -17.74 -4.05 -5.52
CA THR A 193 -17.66 -5.48 -5.21
C THR A 193 -18.03 -5.77 -3.76
N ARG A 194 -18.22 -7.04 -3.42
CA ARG A 194 -18.36 -7.52 -2.03
C ARG A 194 -17.11 -8.26 -1.54
N SER A 195 -16.15 -8.51 -2.43
CA SER A 195 -14.90 -9.16 -2.07
C SER A 195 -13.95 -8.16 -1.43
N ARG A 196 -13.24 -8.58 -0.40
CA ARG A 196 -12.11 -7.83 0.18
C ARG A 196 -10.76 -8.47 -0.17
N GLN A 197 -10.78 -9.54 -0.97
CA GLN A 197 -9.59 -10.35 -1.27
C GLN A 197 -9.28 -10.40 -2.77
N GLN A 198 -10.30 -10.39 -3.61
CA GLN A 198 -10.16 -10.62 -5.04
C GLN A 198 -10.42 -9.34 -5.83
N PRO A 199 -9.70 -9.13 -6.95
CA PRO A 199 -10.01 -8.04 -7.86
C PRO A 199 -11.40 -8.20 -8.48
N PRO A 200 -11.94 -7.15 -9.10
CA PRO A 200 -13.18 -7.24 -9.89
C PRO A 200 -13.04 -8.23 -11.05
N ARG A 201 -14.16 -8.76 -11.51
CA ARG A 201 -14.17 -9.74 -12.62
C ARG A 201 -13.77 -9.10 -13.96
N ASP A 202 -14.13 -7.84 -14.19
CA ASP A 202 -13.82 -7.13 -15.45
C ASP A 202 -12.51 -6.35 -15.37
N ILE A 203 -11.41 -7.07 -15.16
CA ILE A 203 -10.06 -6.48 -15.14
C ILE A 203 -9.69 -5.90 -16.51
N ASP A 204 -10.19 -6.46 -17.61
CA ASP A 204 -9.86 -5.97 -18.95
C ASP A 204 -10.43 -4.57 -19.19
N ALA A 205 -11.62 -4.26 -18.69
CA ALA A 205 -12.16 -2.90 -18.72
C ALA A 205 -11.34 -1.93 -17.88
N LEU A 206 -10.98 -2.32 -16.63
CA LEU A 206 -10.13 -1.51 -15.77
C LEU A 206 -8.75 -1.27 -16.37
N ALA A 207 -8.17 -2.25 -17.05
CA ALA A 207 -6.87 -2.09 -17.71
C ALA A 207 -6.93 -1.11 -18.87
N ARG A 208 -8.01 -1.11 -19.68
CA ARG A 208 -8.20 -0.11 -20.75
C ARG A 208 -8.30 1.29 -20.16
N GLU A 209 -9.12 1.49 -19.16
CA GLU A 209 -9.29 2.76 -18.48
C GLU A 209 -7.98 3.23 -17.82
N ALA A 210 -7.24 2.33 -17.17
CA ALA A 210 -5.95 2.61 -16.56
C ALA A 210 -4.91 3.09 -17.60
N ARG A 211 -4.91 2.48 -18.80
CA ARG A 211 -4.03 2.89 -19.89
C ARG A 211 -4.31 4.34 -20.32
N GLU A 212 -5.57 4.68 -20.58
CA GLU A 212 -6.00 6.02 -20.99
C GLU A 212 -5.64 7.05 -19.90
N LEU A 213 -6.01 6.76 -18.66
CA LEU A 213 -5.73 7.63 -17.51
C LEU A 213 -4.23 7.86 -17.30
N THR A 214 -3.40 6.83 -17.47
CA THR A 214 -1.95 6.94 -17.30
C THR A 214 -1.30 7.73 -18.45
N LEU A 215 -1.83 7.66 -19.67
CA LEU A 215 -1.37 8.48 -20.78
C LEU A 215 -1.63 9.96 -20.50
N ASP A 216 -2.80 10.31 -19.98
CA ASP A 216 -3.18 11.69 -19.65
C ASP A 216 -2.38 12.23 -18.44
N ALA A 217 -2.27 11.45 -17.37
CA ALA A 217 -1.59 11.86 -16.13
C ALA A 217 -0.05 11.81 -16.23
N GLY A 218 0.49 11.10 -17.20
CA GLY A 218 1.92 10.82 -17.33
C GLY A 218 2.46 9.79 -16.34
N GLN A 219 3.62 9.23 -16.67
CA GLN A 219 4.29 8.23 -15.82
C GLN A 219 4.70 8.82 -14.47
N GLY A 220 5.36 9.97 -14.46
CA GLY A 220 5.91 10.56 -13.25
C GLY A 220 7.05 9.74 -12.64
N THR A 221 7.43 10.09 -11.42
CA THR A 221 8.45 9.42 -10.61
C THR A 221 7.88 8.99 -9.27
N PRO A 222 8.50 8.05 -8.54
CA PRO A 222 8.05 7.68 -7.19
C PRO A 222 7.87 8.89 -6.26
N ALA A 223 8.80 9.84 -6.29
CA ALA A 223 8.69 11.09 -5.51
C ALA A 223 7.47 11.95 -5.92
N SER A 224 7.16 12.02 -7.22
CA SER A 224 5.98 12.75 -7.71
C SER A 224 4.68 12.03 -7.33
N TRP A 225 4.68 10.68 -7.31
CA TRP A 225 3.52 9.90 -6.87
C TRP A 225 3.22 10.11 -5.39
N ALA A 226 4.26 10.12 -4.54
CA ALA A 226 4.14 10.47 -3.12
C ALA A 226 3.56 11.88 -2.93
N SER A 227 4.05 12.86 -3.70
CA SER A 227 3.52 14.23 -3.66
C SER A 227 2.04 14.32 -4.07
N GLN A 228 1.64 13.61 -5.12
CA GLN A 228 0.23 13.52 -5.54
C GLN A 228 -0.64 12.90 -4.45
N SER A 229 -0.18 11.81 -3.84
CA SER A 229 -0.90 11.11 -2.77
C SER A 229 -1.01 11.98 -1.50
N ASN A 230 0.06 12.70 -1.12
CA ASN A 230 0.01 13.68 -0.03
C ASN A 230 -0.98 14.82 -0.30
N HIS A 231 -1.01 15.32 -1.53
CA HIS A 231 -1.99 16.33 -1.94
C HIS A 231 -3.44 15.83 -1.78
N LEU A 232 -3.72 14.61 -2.22
CA LEU A 232 -5.04 13.99 -2.05
C LEU A 232 -5.37 13.71 -0.58
N ALA A 233 -4.38 13.31 0.22
CA ALA A 233 -4.58 13.16 1.65
C ALA A 233 -5.03 14.46 2.29
N ARG A 234 -4.36 15.59 1.98
CA ARG A 234 -4.70 16.92 2.49
C ARG A 234 -6.09 17.38 2.07
N ASN A 235 -6.45 17.16 0.80
CA ASN A 235 -7.63 17.77 0.20
C ASN A 235 -8.86 16.84 0.18
N ALA A 236 -8.70 15.57 0.58
CA ALA A 236 -9.81 14.62 0.66
C ALA A 236 -9.74 13.77 1.93
N ALA A 237 -8.72 12.93 2.12
CA ALA A 237 -8.72 11.95 3.21
C ALA A 237 -8.82 12.59 4.61
N TYR A 238 -8.15 13.71 4.82
CA TYR A 238 -8.22 14.47 6.06
C TYR A 238 -9.31 15.56 6.09
N GLN A 239 -10.20 15.60 5.10
CA GLN A 239 -11.33 16.54 5.08
C GLN A 239 -12.55 16.03 5.86
N TYR A 240 -12.32 15.31 6.95
CA TYR A 240 -13.37 14.85 7.85
C TYR A 240 -13.75 15.93 8.90
N PRO A 241 -14.99 15.90 9.45
CA PRO A 241 -15.44 16.88 10.44
C PRO A 241 -14.54 16.91 11.68
N GLY A 242 -14.09 18.11 12.06
CA GLY A 242 -13.26 18.32 13.26
C GLY A 242 -11.77 18.04 13.03
N PHE A 243 -11.31 17.86 11.80
CA PHE A 243 -9.88 17.78 11.51
C PHE A 243 -9.12 19.00 12.03
N ALA A 244 -7.99 18.77 12.64
CA ALA A 244 -7.04 19.81 13.04
C ALA A 244 -5.59 19.29 12.99
N CYS A 245 -4.68 20.16 12.56
CA CYS A 245 -3.26 19.85 12.46
C CYS A 245 -2.66 19.40 13.79
N GLY A 246 -1.95 18.28 13.79
CA GLY A 246 -1.28 17.70 14.95
C GLY A 246 -2.22 17.19 16.05
N ARG A 247 -3.50 16.98 15.74
CA ARG A 247 -4.50 16.49 16.71
C ARG A 247 -5.19 15.22 16.20
N VAL A 248 -5.28 14.25 17.09
CA VAL A 248 -6.11 13.05 16.90
C VAL A 248 -7.48 13.31 17.52
N PRO A 249 -8.60 13.03 16.82
CA PRO A 249 -9.94 13.16 17.38
C PRO A 249 -10.11 12.31 18.66
N ALA A 250 -10.78 12.90 19.67
CA ALA A 250 -11.05 12.18 20.92
C ALA A 250 -12.16 11.12 20.81
N GLY A 251 -12.96 11.16 19.75
CA GLY A 251 -14.10 10.26 19.52
C GLY A 251 -14.17 9.78 18.08
N ILE A 252 -15.17 8.95 17.80
CA ILE A 252 -15.40 8.38 16.47
C ILE A 252 -15.87 9.50 15.53
N VAL A 253 -15.16 9.66 14.41
CA VAL A 253 -15.55 10.57 13.32
C VAL A 253 -16.50 9.83 12.38
N VAL A 254 -17.66 10.41 12.14
CA VAL A 254 -18.61 9.85 11.14
C VAL A 254 -18.27 10.40 9.77
N LEU A 255 -17.88 9.50 8.86
CA LEU A 255 -17.69 9.79 7.45
C LEU A 255 -19.04 9.62 6.75
N ASP A 256 -19.61 10.73 6.32
CA ASP A 256 -20.93 10.75 5.67
C ASP A 256 -20.89 10.16 4.24
N GLU A 257 -22.05 10.08 3.59
CA GLU A 257 -22.17 9.50 2.25
C GLU A 257 -21.47 10.33 1.18
N ASP A 258 -21.37 11.66 1.36
CA ASP A 258 -20.68 12.55 0.42
C ASP A 258 -19.18 12.33 0.48
N TYR A 259 -18.61 12.27 1.68
CA TYR A 259 -17.22 11.90 1.88
C TYR A 259 -16.90 10.53 1.28
N GLN A 260 -17.76 9.52 1.56
CA GLN A 260 -17.55 8.17 1.05
C GLN A 260 -17.57 8.11 -0.48
N ARG A 261 -18.45 8.86 -1.13
CA ARG A 261 -18.58 8.91 -2.59
C ARG A 261 -17.36 9.57 -3.23
N GLU A 262 -16.91 10.70 -2.70
CA GLU A 262 -15.72 11.38 -3.15
C GLU A 262 -14.47 10.52 -2.95
N ALA A 263 -14.28 9.97 -1.77
CA ALA A 263 -13.17 9.08 -1.44
C ALA A 263 -13.14 7.84 -2.33
N ALA A 264 -14.27 7.21 -2.61
CA ALA A 264 -14.35 6.05 -3.51
C ALA A 264 -13.96 6.40 -4.96
N SER A 265 -14.32 7.59 -5.44
CA SER A 265 -13.89 8.08 -6.75
C SER A 265 -12.37 8.23 -6.82
N ILE A 266 -11.77 8.84 -5.80
CA ILE A 266 -10.33 8.99 -5.68
C ILE A 266 -9.65 7.62 -5.59
N VAL A 267 -10.12 6.73 -4.74
CA VAL A 267 -9.60 5.35 -4.60
C VAL A 267 -9.58 4.64 -5.95
N ARG A 268 -10.68 4.71 -6.72
CA ARG A 268 -10.75 4.09 -8.04
C ARG A 268 -9.68 4.65 -8.98
N GLU A 269 -9.56 5.97 -9.08
CA GLU A 269 -8.54 6.63 -9.89
C GLU A 269 -7.13 6.22 -9.48
N ARG A 270 -6.84 6.19 -8.17
CA ARG A 270 -5.50 5.83 -7.67
C ARG A 270 -5.14 4.38 -7.95
N LEU A 271 -6.08 3.44 -7.87
CA LEU A 271 -5.87 2.04 -8.23
C LEU A 271 -5.57 1.88 -9.74
N LEU A 272 -6.29 2.60 -10.60
CA LEU A 272 -6.07 2.59 -12.04
C LEU A 272 -4.69 3.16 -12.40
N LEU A 273 -4.33 4.33 -11.85
CA LEU A 273 -3.00 4.94 -12.04
C LEU A 273 -1.88 4.02 -11.55
N ALA A 274 -2.05 3.42 -10.37
CA ALA A 274 -1.06 2.50 -9.82
C ALA A 274 -0.82 1.31 -10.77
N GLY A 275 -1.88 0.69 -11.28
CA GLY A 275 -1.78 -0.44 -12.21
C GLY A 275 -1.13 -0.06 -13.53
N GLY A 276 -1.52 1.06 -14.12
CA GLY A 276 -0.94 1.57 -15.37
C GLY A 276 0.54 1.96 -15.22
N ARG A 277 0.88 2.68 -14.16
CA ARG A 277 2.25 3.11 -13.86
C ARG A 277 3.17 1.93 -13.52
N LEU A 278 2.66 0.92 -12.80
CA LEU A 278 3.40 -0.32 -12.55
C LEU A 278 3.74 -1.03 -13.85
N ALA A 279 2.76 -1.16 -14.75
CA ALA A 279 3.01 -1.78 -16.05
C ALA A 279 4.05 -1.02 -16.87
N ASN A 280 3.93 0.32 -16.96
CA ASN A 280 4.90 1.14 -17.69
C ASN A 280 6.30 1.03 -17.08
N LEU A 281 6.42 1.13 -15.74
CA LEU A 281 7.68 0.96 -15.03
C LEU A 281 8.36 -0.36 -15.40
N LEU A 282 7.62 -1.47 -15.36
CA LEU A 282 8.17 -2.79 -15.67
C LEU A 282 8.43 -2.98 -17.17
N ASN A 283 7.59 -2.42 -18.05
CA ASN A 283 7.80 -2.43 -19.50
C ASN A 283 9.11 -1.70 -19.88
N GLU A 284 9.41 -0.58 -19.25
CA GLU A 284 10.65 0.17 -19.46
C GLU A 284 11.87 -0.54 -18.85
N THR A 285 11.72 -1.03 -17.61
CA THR A 285 12.84 -1.58 -16.83
C THR A 285 13.29 -2.94 -17.31
N LEU A 286 12.36 -3.82 -17.73
CA LEU A 286 12.67 -5.22 -18.05
C LEU A 286 13.03 -5.47 -19.50
N VAL A 287 12.79 -4.51 -20.40
CA VAL A 287 13.01 -4.67 -21.85
C VAL A 287 14.30 -4.02 -22.32
N THR A 288 14.86 -3.11 -21.56
CA THR A 288 15.97 -2.24 -21.99
C THR A 288 17.35 -2.88 -21.97
N HIS A 289 17.49 -4.22 -22.08
CA HIS A 289 18.87 -4.75 -22.30
C HIS A 289 18.88 -6.21 -22.72
#